data_18cf928326cea8ac47289bf778627c48
#
_entry.id   18cf928326cea8ac47289bf778627c48
#
_cell.length_a   1.000
_cell.length_b   1.000
_cell.length_c   1.000
_cell.angle_alpha   90.00
_cell.angle_beta   90.00
_cell.angle_gamma   90.00
#
_symmetry.space_group_name_H-M   'P 1'
#
loop_
_entity.id
_entity.type
_entity.pdbx_description
1 polymer ?
#
loop_
_entity_poly.entity_id
_entity_poly.type
_entity_poly.pdbx_seq_one_letter_code
_entity_poly.pdbx_strand_id
1 'polypeptide(L)'
;MYHLMNRNNEQKNTYVKKQITLALLELLKEKPLVDISISELTQKAQIGRVSFYRNYQTKEDILREESDRLLKEWGKLYEENPASSPGTLFPSLFDFYREHKDFYTILYQAGMTSILQETILNTSQITSEMSNLEAYMKSFWAYGIYGWMIEWIKRGMPESGDELTRLFILAEHSSGTHQGQ
;
A
#
# COMPACT_ATOMS: atom_id res chain seq x y z
N MET A 1 31.68 20.71 2.58
CA MET A 1 31.25 20.86 1.17
C MET A 1 30.55 19.60 0.63
N TYR A 2 31.06 18.40 0.85
CA TYR A 2 30.48 17.11 0.41
C TYR A 2 29.07 16.86 0.94
N HIS A 3 28.77 17.19 2.21
CA HIS A 3 27.47 16.97 2.87
C HIS A 3 26.34 17.83 2.30
N LEU A 4 26.63 19.05 1.85
CA LEU A 4 25.64 19.97 1.27
C LEU A 4 25.29 19.59 -0.18
N MET A 5 26.25 19.06 -0.95
CA MET A 5 26.00 18.57 -2.31
C MET A 5 25.13 17.31 -2.30
N ASN A 6 25.32 16.41 -1.32
CA ASN A 6 24.54 15.18 -1.20
C ASN A 6 23.06 15.48 -0.84
N ARG A 7 22.82 16.38 0.11
CA ARG A 7 21.46 16.83 0.48
C ARG A 7 20.69 17.44 -0.71
N ASN A 8 21.38 18.25 -1.53
CA ASN A 8 20.75 18.87 -2.71
C ASN A 8 20.39 17.81 -3.78
N ASN A 9 21.21 16.78 -3.94
CA ASN A 9 20.92 15.67 -4.86
C ASN A 9 19.77 14.79 -4.37
N GLU A 10 19.68 14.50 -3.08
CA GLU A 10 18.57 13.75 -2.47
C GLU A 10 17.26 14.50 -2.59
N GLN A 11 17.23 15.80 -2.30
CA GLN A 11 16.04 16.63 -2.46
C GLN A 11 15.57 16.70 -3.92
N LYS A 12 16.51 16.86 -4.87
CA LYS A 12 16.17 16.83 -6.31
C LYS A 12 15.61 15.48 -6.73
N ASN A 13 16.17 14.38 -6.22
CA ASN A 13 15.72 13.04 -6.53
C ASN A 13 14.30 12.78 -5.98
N THR A 14 14.04 13.17 -4.74
CA THR A 14 12.71 13.09 -4.11
C THR A 14 11.68 13.89 -4.90
N TYR A 15 12.03 15.09 -5.34
CA TYR A 15 11.17 15.90 -6.18
C TYR A 15 10.84 15.20 -7.50
N VAL A 16 11.86 14.67 -8.20
CA VAL A 16 11.68 13.95 -9.48
C VAL A 16 10.77 12.74 -9.29
N LYS A 17 10.98 11.93 -8.27
CA LYS A 17 10.14 10.78 -7.94
C LYS A 17 8.69 11.19 -7.71
N LYS A 18 8.46 12.24 -6.93
CA LYS A 18 7.12 12.79 -6.69
C LYS A 18 6.43 13.22 -7.99
N GLN A 19 7.13 13.91 -8.89
CA GLN A 19 6.55 14.31 -10.19
C GLN A 19 6.19 13.10 -11.06
N ILE A 20 7.03 12.07 -11.08
CA ILE A 20 6.75 10.82 -11.82
C ILE A 20 5.51 10.13 -11.25
N THR A 21 5.42 9.99 -9.94
CA THR A 21 4.28 9.34 -9.27
C THR A 21 2.97 10.08 -9.56
N LEU A 22 2.94 11.41 -9.38
CA LEU A 22 1.76 12.21 -9.66
C LEU A 22 1.33 12.09 -11.13
N ALA A 23 2.27 12.18 -12.06
CA ALA A 23 1.98 12.05 -13.50
C ALA A 23 1.42 10.67 -13.83
N LEU A 24 1.97 9.60 -13.23
CA LEU A 24 1.46 8.24 -13.45
C LEU A 24 0.05 8.07 -12.92
N LEU A 25 -0.23 8.54 -11.70
CA LEU A 25 -1.56 8.46 -11.09
C LEU A 25 -2.62 9.22 -11.91
N GLU A 26 -2.26 10.38 -12.46
CA GLU A 26 -3.15 11.11 -13.36
C GLU A 26 -3.42 10.35 -14.66
N LEU A 27 -2.40 9.75 -15.28
CA LEU A 27 -2.57 8.95 -16.49
C LEU A 27 -3.40 7.69 -16.26
N LEU A 28 -3.28 7.06 -15.09
CA LEU A 28 -4.04 5.88 -14.72
C LEU A 28 -5.54 6.15 -14.52
N LYS A 29 -5.95 7.39 -14.31
CA LYS A 29 -7.37 7.79 -14.33
C LYS A 29 -7.96 7.78 -15.74
N GLU A 30 -7.12 7.91 -16.76
CA GLU A 30 -7.53 8.06 -18.16
C GLU A 30 -7.43 6.74 -18.95
N LYS A 31 -6.44 5.88 -18.61
CA LYS A 31 -6.16 4.64 -19.36
C LYS A 31 -5.39 3.60 -18.55
N PRO A 32 -5.46 2.32 -18.97
CA PRO A 32 -4.72 1.23 -18.32
C PRO A 32 -3.21 1.44 -18.31
N LEU A 33 -2.52 0.89 -17.30
CA LEU A 33 -1.07 0.99 -17.15
C LEU A 33 -0.29 0.51 -18.39
N VAL A 34 -0.77 -0.55 -19.04
CA VAL A 34 -0.14 -1.13 -20.24
C VAL A 34 -0.07 -0.13 -21.39
N ASP A 35 -1.05 0.76 -21.51
CA ASP A 35 -1.16 1.76 -22.58
C ASP A 35 -0.39 3.05 -22.30
N ILE A 36 0.17 3.20 -21.10
CA ILE A 36 0.98 4.36 -20.73
C ILE A 36 2.43 4.13 -21.17
N SER A 37 2.93 4.91 -22.11
CA SER A 37 4.34 4.86 -22.52
C SER A 37 5.22 5.66 -21.57
N ILE A 38 6.51 5.23 -21.42
CA ILE A 38 7.51 6.00 -20.65
C ILE A 38 7.69 7.41 -21.23
N SER A 39 7.55 7.57 -22.56
CA SER A 39 7.64 8.87 -23.20
C SER A 39 6.57 9.83 -22.73
N GLU A 40 5.33 9.38 -22.72
CA GLU A 40 4.17 10.14 -22.27
C GLU A 40 4.25 10.45 -20.78
N LEU A 41 4.61 9.45 -19.96
CA LEU A 41 4.80 9.63 -18.53
C LEU A 41 5.85 10.71 -18.24
N THR A 42 7.01 10.63 -18.87
CA THR A 42 8.10 11.61 -18.65
C THR A 42 7.74 13.01 -19.18
N GLN A 43 7.00 13.10 -20.26
CA GLN A 43 6.46 14.37 -20.78
C GLN A 43 5.48 14.98 -19.78
N LYS A 44 4.50 14.21 -19.28
CA LYS A 44 3.52 14.67 -18.28
C LYS A 44 4.19 15.06 -16.97
N ALA A 45 5.20 14.32 -16.53
CA ALA A 45 6.00 14.61 -15.34
C ALA A 45 6.99 15.79 -15.51
N GLN A 46 7.14 16.32 -16.74
CA GLN A 46 8.11 17.35 -17.11
C GLN A 46 9.56 17.00 -16.74
N ILE A 47 9.94 15.75 -16.96
CA ILE A 47 11.29 15.23 -16.70
C ILE A 47 11.90 14.58 -17.95
N GLY A 48 13.23 14.47 -17.99
CA GLY A 48 13.90 13.70 -19.03
C GLY A 48 13.80 12.20 -18.81
N ARG A 49 13.79 11.40 -19.90
CA ARG A 49 13.81 9.92 -19.83
C ARG A 49 14.99 9.36 -19.01
N VAL A 50 16.14 10.01 -19.08
CA VAL A 50 17.33 9.63 -18.27
C VAL A 50 17.01 9.71 -16.77
N SER A 51 16.25 10.73 -16.34
CA SER A 51 15.82 10.87 -14.94
C SER A 51 14.85 9.77 -14.52
N PHE A 52 13.99 9.31 -15.42
CA PHE A 52 13.13 8.14 -15.18
C PHE A 52 13.98 6.90 -14.95
N TYR A 53 14.81 6.50 -15.91
CA TYR A 53 15.61 5.27 -15.83
C TYR A 53 16.69 5.28 -14.72
N ARG A 54 17.04 6.45 -14.19
CA ARG A 54 17.88 6.55 -13.00
C ARG A 54 17.15 6.09 -11.74
N ASN A 55 15.82 6.22 -11.70
CA ASN A 55 15.00 5.96 -10.52
C ASN A 55 14.18 4.66 -10.61
N TYR A 56 13.71 4.30 -11.81
CA TYR A 56 12.77 3.21 -12.02
C TYR A 56 13.13 2.41 -13.27
N GLN A 57 12.93 1.10 -13.21
CA GLN A 57 13.06 0.23 -14.38
C GLN A 57 11.71 0.11 -15.12
N THR A 58 10.63 0.01 -14.36
CA THR A 58 9.28 -0.18 -14.84
C THR A 58 8.31 0.88 -14.27
N LYS A 59 7.11 0.97 -14.81
CA LYS A 59 6.04 1.82 -14.26
C LYS A 59 5.48 1.26 -12.96
N GLU A 60 5.48 -0.07 -12.85
CA GLU A 60 5.06 -0.83 -11.68
C GLU A 60 5.93 -0.50 -10.45
N ASP A 61 7.23 -0.24 -10.66
CA ASP A 61 8.15 0.14 -9.56
C ASP A 61 7.73 1.44 -8.88
N ILE A 62 7.12 2.37 -9.65
CA ILE A 62 6.61 3.64 -9.10
C ILE A 62 5.46 3.38 -8.12
N LEU A 63 4.52 2.50 -8.50
CA LEU A 63 3.37 2.16 -7.66
C LEU A 63 3.79 1.39 -6.42
N ARG A 64 4.79 0.50 -6.57
CA ARG A 64 5.38 -0.26 -5.48
C ARG A 64 6.07 0.66 -4.47
N GLU A 65 6.91 1.56 -4.93
CA GLU A 65 7.58 2.54 -4.07
C GLU A 65 6.59 3.46 -3.35
N GLU A 66 5.52 3.89 -4.03
CA GLU A 66 4.49 4.73 -3.40
C GLU A 66 3.71 3.97 -2.33
N SER A 67 3.36 2.71 -2.59
CA SER A 67 2.72 1.84 -1.57
C SER A 67 3.61 1.67 -0.34
N ASP A 68 4.91 1.39 -0.55
CA ASP A 68 5.89 1.26 0.54
C ASP A 68 6.09 2.57 1.30
N ARG A 69 6.09 3.70 0.59
CA ARG A 69 6.20 5.03 1.19
C ARG A 69 5.01 5.33 2.11
N LEU A 70 3.80 5.06 1.64
CA LEU A 70 2.57 5.25 2.41
C LEU A 70 2.56 4.38 3.66
N LEU A 71 2.94 3.10 3.54
CA LEU A 71 3.00 2.20 4.70
C LEU A 71 4.02 2.68 5.75
N LYS A 72 5.20 3.14 5.30
CA LYS A 72 6.22 3.70 6.20
C LYS A 72 5.74 4.99 6.86
N GLU A 73 5.03 5.83 6.14
CA GLU A 73 4.42 7.06 6.67
C GLU A 73 3.40 6.73 7.77
N TRP A 74 2.49 5.78 7.50
CA TRP A 74 1.57 5.30 8.52
C TRP A 74 2.30 4.74 9.75
N GLY A 75 3.29 3.86 9.55
CA GLY A 75 4.06 3.27 10.65
C GLY A 75 4.69 4.33 11.55
N LYS A 76 5.29 5.37 10.95
CA LYS A 76 5.86 6.49 11.69
C LYS A 76 4.79 7.27 12.48
N LEU A 77 3.66 7.61 11.85
CA LEU A 77 2.55 8.31 12.51
C LEU A 77 1.99 7.49 13.68
N TYR A 78 1.89 6.17 13.48
CA TYR A 78 1.42 5.26 14.52
C TYR A 78 2.40 5.18 15.69
N GLU A 79 3.70 5.05 15.45
CA GLU A 79 4.74 5.01 16.49
C GLU A 79 4.84 6.32 17.27
N GLU A 80 4.67 7.46 16.62
CA GLU A 80 4.73 8.79 17.23
C GLU A 80 3.45 9.18 17.99
N ASN A 81 2.34 8.45 17.82
CA ASN A 81 1.06 8.75 18.47
C ASN A 81 0.99 8.10 19.87
N PRO A 82 0.92 8.90 20.97
CA PRO A 82 0.86 8.38 22.33
C PRO A 82 -0.38 7.50 22.64
N ALA A 83 -1.43 7.60 21.83
CA ALA A 83 -2.66 6.81 21.97
C ALA A 83 -2.57 5.46 21.25
N SER A 84 -1.47 5.16 20.55
CA SER A 84 -1.28 3.90 19.84
C SER A 84 -1.16 2.74 20.82
N SER A 85 -1.81 1.65 20.48
CA SER A 85 -1.85 0.40 21.25
C SER A 85 -2.16 -0.77 20.32
N PRO A 86 -1.90 -2.02 20.71
CA PRO A 86 -2.26 -3.16 19.87
C PRO A 86 -3.71 -3.16 19.39
N GLY A 87 -4.64 -2.64 20.21
CA GLY A 87 -6.06 -2.54 19.84
C GLY A 87 -6.38 -1.46 18.82
N THR A 88 -5.52 -0.46 18.63
CA THR A 88 -5.70 0.63 17.65
C THR A 88 -4.93 0.42 16.36
N LEU A 89 -4.14 -0.67 16.25
CA LEU A 89 -3.30 -0.94 15.08
C LEU A 89 -4.12 -1.04 13.79
N PHE A 90 -5.08 -1.98 13.74
CA PHE A 90 -5.92 -2.18 12.57
C PHE A 90 -6.82 -0.98 12.26
N PRO A 91 -7.57 -0.41 13.24
CA PRO A 91 -8.36 0.79 12.99
C PRO A 91 -7.55 1.92 12.35
N SER A 92 -6.38 2.24 12.90
CA SER A 92 -5.53 3.32 12.39
C SER A 92 -5.00 3.03 10.98
N LEU A 93 -4.65 1.78 10.68
CA LEU A 93 -4.18 1.38 9.36
C LEU A 93 -5.30 1.53 8.31
N PHE A 94 -6.51 1.04 8.61
CA PHE A 94 -7.64 1.16 7.69
C PHE A 94 -8.06 2.62 7.47
N ASP A 95 -8.06 3.45 8.52
CA ASP A 95 -8.36 4.88 8.37
C ASP A 95 -7.29 5.57 7.51
N PHE A 96 -6.02 5.22 7.66
CA PHE A 96 -4.95 5.73 6.81
C PHE A 96 -5.11 5.30 5.34
N TYR A 97 -5.49 4.05 5.07
CA TYR A 97 -5.82 3.62 3.71
C TYR A 97 -7.00 4.40 3.13
N ARG A 98 -8.02 4.69 3.95
CA ARG A 98 -9.20 5.48 3.54
C ARG A 98 -8.83 6.94 3.24
N GLU A 99 -7.91 7.54 3.99
CA GLU A 99 -7.38 8.88 3.70
C GLU A 99 -6.66 8.92 2.35
N HIS A 100 -6.03 7.82 1.95
CA HIS A 100 -5.34 7.65 0.67
C HIS A 100 -6.16 6.85 -0.37
N LYS A 101 -7.49 6.86 -0.26
CA LYS A 101 -8.39 6.02 -1.07
C LYS A 101 -8.19 6.20 -2.57
N ASP A 102 -7.83 7.38 -3.04
CA ASP A 102 -7.62 7.65 -4.47
C ASP A 102 -6.48 6.79 -5.03
N PHE A 103 -5.36 6.68 -4.31
CA PHE A 103 -4.25 5.83 -4.69
C PHE A 103 -4.65 4.35 -4.73
N TYR A 104 -5.30 3.85 -3.67
CA TYR A 104 -5.68 2.43 -3.59
C TYR A 104 -6.78 2.05 -4.58
N THR A 105 -7.69 2.96 -4.89
CA THR A 105 -8.70 2.78 -5.94
C THR A 105 -8.04 2.68 -7.32
N ILE A 106 -7.08 3.57 -7.63
CA ILE A 106 -6.31 3.51 -8.87
C ILE A 106 -5.52 2.20 -8.96
N LEU A 107 -4.87 1.78 -7.87
CA LEU A 107 -4.13 0.52 -7.80
C LEU A 107 -5.03 -0.69 -8.10
N TYR A 108 -6.24 -0.72 -7.53
CA TYR A 108 -7.25 -1.74 -7.78
C TYR A 108 -7.71 -1.73 -9.25
N GLN A 109 -8.05 -0.56 -9.78
CA GLN A 109 -8.51 -0.40 -11.18
C GLN A 109 -7.43 -0.75 -12.20
N ALA A 110 -6.17 -0.49 -11.87
CA ALA A 110 -5.01 -0.86 -12.69
C ALA A 110 -4.69 -2.38 -12.65
N GLY A 111 -5.39 -3.17 -11.84
CA GLY A 111 -5.11 -4.60 -11.67
C GLY A 111 -3.80 -4.89 -10.90
N MET A 112 -3.30 -3.90 -10.14
CA MET A 112 -2.00 -3.96 -9.43
C MET A 112 -2.14 -4.29 -7.94
N THR A 113 -3.22 -4.98 -7.56
CA THR A 113 -3.49 -5.35 -6.16
C THR A 113 -2.47 -6.33 -5.57
N SER A 114 -1.69 -7.03 -6.42
CA SER A 114 -0.57 -7.85 -5.96
C SER A 114 0.47 -7.08 -5.14
N ILE A 115 0.59 -5.76 -5.36
CA ILE A 115 1.46 -4.88 -4.57
C ILE A 115 0.99 -4.86 -3.10
N LEU A 116 -0.31 -4.75 -2.86
CA LEU A 116 -0.90 -4.80 -1.50
C LEU A 116 -0.70 -6.19 -0.86
N GLN A 117 -0.90 -7.24 -1.65
CA GLN A 117 -0.68 -8.62 -1.19
C GLN A 117 0.76 -8.84 -0.76
N GLU A 118 1.73 -8.44 -1.59
CA GLU A 118 3.16 -8.52 -1.27
C GLU A 118 3.49 -7.76 0.02
N THR A 119 2.96 -6.54 0.17
CA THR A 119 3.16 -5.72 1.36
C THR A 119 2.63 -6.41 2.63
N ILE A 120 1.41 -6.98 2.60
CA ILE A 120 0.82 -7.70 3.73
C ILE A 120 1.62 -8.96 4.06
N LEU A 121 2.02 -9.74 3.06
CA LEU A 121 2.81 -10.95 3.25
C LEU A 121 4.19 -10.64 3.85
N ASN A 122 4.86 -9.59 3.38
CA ASN A 122 6.15 -9.17 3.91
C ASN A 122 6.06 -8.71 5.38
N THR A 123 4.97 -8.01 5.75
CA THR A 123 4.74 -7.61 7.16
C THR A 123 4.37 -8.76 8.07
N SER A 124 3.85 -9.86 7.55
CA SER A 124 3.50 -11.06 8.34
C SER A 124 4.73 -11.84 8.86
N GLN A 125 5.93 -11.53 8.32
CA GLN A 125 7.23 -12.09 8.74
C GLN A 125 7.23 -13.64 8.85
N ILE A 126 6.65 -14.32 7.85
CA ILE A 126 6.68 -15.79 7.79
C ILE A 126 8.08 -16.25 7.43
N THR A 127 8.70 -17.08 8.27
CA THR A 127 10.05 -17.62 8.07
C THR A 127 10.07 -19.14 8.07
N SER A 128 11.15 -19.73 7.54
CA SER A 128 11.35 -21.18 7.49
C SER A 128 11.57 -21.83 8.87
N GLU A 129 11.93 -21.04 9.88
CA GLU A 129 12.17 -21.51 11.25
C GLU A 129 10.88 -21.65 12.07
N MET A 130 9.76 -21.10 11.59
CA MET A 130 8.47 -21.20 12.27
C MET A 130 7.92 -22.63 12.22
N SER A 131 7.14 -23.00 13.24
CA SER A 131 6.34 -24.23 13.16
C SER A 131 5.32 -24.17 12.03
N ASN A 132 4.97 -25.33 11.44
CA ASN A 132 3.98 -25.40 10.38
C ASN A 132 2.64 -24.75 10.78
N LEU A 133 2.18 -24.99 12.02
CA LEU A 133 0.94 -24.40 12.50
C LEU A 133 1.00 -22.86 12.54
N GLU A 134 2.10 -22.31 13.07
CA GLU A 134 2.29 -20.86 13.12
C GLU A 134 2.35 -20.23 11.72
N ALA A 135 3.11 -20.85 10.81
CA ALA A 135 3.21 -20.40 9.43
C ALA A 135 1.83 -20.45 8.72
N TYR A 136 1.06 -21.53 8.91
CA TYR A 136 -0.27 -21.65 8.32
C TYR A 136 -1.26 -20.63 8.89
N MET A 137 -1.24 -20.38 10.19
CA MET A 137 -2.09 -19.38 10.82
C MET A 137 -1.75 -17.97 10.33
N LYS A 138 -0.47 -17.61 10.29
CA LYS A 138 -0.04 -16.31 9.74
C LYS A 138 -0.42 -16.13 8.30
N SER A 139 -0.26 -17.18 7.47
CA SER A 139 -0.69 -17.15 6.07
C SER A 139 -2.19 -16.95 5.95
N PHE A 140 -2.99 -17.71 6.70
CA PHE A 140 -4.45 -17.59 6.72
C PHE A 140 -4.88 -16.14 7.03
N TRP A 141 -4.33 -15.55 8.09
CA TRP A 141 -4.62 -14.16 8.46
C TRP A 141 -4.17 -13.16 7.40
N ALA A 142 -2.96 -13.31 6.84
CA ALA A 142 -2.44 -12.41 5.82
C ALA A 142 -3.33 -12.39 4.56
N TYR A 143 -3.74 -13.57 4.08
CA TYR A 143 -4.63 -13.68 2.91
C TYR A 143 -6.07 -13.25 3.25
N GLY A 144 -6.55 -13.51 4.46
CA GLY A 144 -7.84 -13.04 4.95
C GLY A 144 -7.92 -11.52 4.99
N ILE A 145 -6.93 -10.86 5.57
CA ILE A 145 -6.83 -9.38 5.61
C ILE A 145 -6.75 -8.82 4.19
N TYR A 146 -5.94 -9.42 3.31
CA TYR A 146 -5.88 -9.01 1.91
C TYR A 146 -7.24 -9.10 1.22
N GLY A 147 -7.96 -10.21 1.38
CA GLY A 147 -9.29 -10.39 0.81
C GLY A 147 -10.30 -9.33 1.29
N TRP A 148 -10.29 -9.03 2.59
CA TRP A 148 -11.11 -7.97 3.17
C TRP A 148 -10.78 -6.59 2.60
N MET A 149 -9.48 -6.26 2.51
CA MET A 149 -9.03 -5.00 1.94
C MET A 149 -9.48 -4.83 0.49
N ILE A 150 -9.35 -5.86 -0.33
CA ILE A 150 -9.76 -5.79 -1.74
C ILE A 150 -11.26 -5.58 -1.87
N GLU A 151 -12.07 -6.31 -1.11
CA GLU A 151 -13.53 -6.13 -1.16
C GLU A 151 -13.95 -4.75 -0.63
N TRP A 152 -13.30 -4.25 0.42
CA TRP A 152 -13.52 -2.93 0.97
C TRP A 152 -13.15 -1.81 -0.01
N ILE A 153 -11.98 -1.91 -0.68
CA ILE A 153 -11.56 -0.97 -1.74
C ILE A 153 -12.58 -0.98 -2.90
N LYS A 154 -12.98 -2.17 -3.36
CA LYS A 154 -13.96 -2.35 -4.42
C LYS A 154 -15.30 -1.68 -4.10
N ARG A 155 -15.72 -1.67 -2.83
CA ARG A 155 -16.94 -1.01 -2.35
C ARG A 155 -16.78 0.48 -2.07
N GLY A 156 -15.60 1.06 -2.28
CA GLY A 156 -15.32 2.49 -2.09
C GLY A 156 -14.96 2.88 -0.66
N MET A 157 -14.53 1.91 0.16
CA MET A 157 -14.06 2.12 1.54
C MET A 157 -15.08 2.87 2.42
N PRO A 158 -16.34 2.40 2.53
CA PRO A 158 -17.37 3.16 3.22
C PRO A 158 -17.20 3.15 4.75
N GLU A 159 -16.74 2.05 5.34
CA GLU A 159 -16.58 1.92 6.79
C GLU A 159 -15.30 2.61 7.27
N SER A 160 -15.34 3.15 8.49
CA SER A 160 -14.16 3.57 9.25
C SER A 160 -13.33 2.38 9.71
N GLY A 161 -12.07 2.62 10.10
CA GLY A 161 -11.22 1.59 10.65
C GLY A 161 -11.82 0.89 11.88
N ASP A 162 -12.48 1.64 12.76
CA ASP A 162 -13.18 1.07 13.91
C ASP A 162 -14.39 0.21 13.51
N GLU A 163 -15.19 0.65 12.55
CA GLU A 163 -16.33 -0.10 12.06
C GLU A 163 -15.88 -1.40 11.38
N LEU A 164 -14.88 -1.33 10.53
CA LEU A 164 -14.31 -2.48 9.84
C LEU A 164 -13.74 -3.50 10.83
N THR A 165 -13.05 -3.03 11.88
CA THR A 165 -12.50 -3.89 12.94
C THR A 165 -13.61 -4.60 13.72
N ARG A 166 -14.73 -3.90 14.03
CA ARG A 166 -15.90 -4.53 14.68
C ARG A 166 -16.51 -5.62 13.81
N LEU A 167 -16.68 -5.36 12.50
CA LEU A 167 -17.18 -6.36 11.55
C LEU A 167 -16.29 -7.59 11.50
N PHE A 168 -14.97 -7.41 11.57
CA PHE A 168 -14.00 -8.48 11.61
C PHE A 168 -14.16 -9.37 12.85
N ILE A 169 -14.28 -8.76 14.04
CA ILE A 169 -14.51 -9.48 15.31
C ILE A 169 -15.86 -10.23 15.28
N LEU A 170 -16.90 -9.63 14.72
CA LEU A 170 -18.21 -10.29 14.58
C LEU A 170 -18.14 -11.51 13.66
N ALA A 171 -17.38 -11.43 12.56
CA ALA A 171 -17.19 -12.54 11.64
C ALA A 171 -16.46 -13.74 12.30
N GLU A 172 -15.45 -13.47 13.14
CA GLU A 172 -14.79 -14.53 13.94
C GLU A 172 -15.77 -15.26 14.86
N HIS A 173 -16.60 -14.53 15.59
CA HIS A 173 -17.55 -15.13 16.53
C HIS A 173 -18.68 -15.91 15.84
N SER A 174 -19.11 -15.45 14.65
CA SER A 174 -20.14 -16.13 13.86
C SER A 174 -19.65 -17.45 13.25
N SER A 175 -18.36 -17.57 12.97
CA SER A 175 -17.75 -18.81 12.45
C SER A 175 -17.60 -19.89 13.52
N GLY A 176 -17.59 -19.53 14.82
CA GLY A 176 -17.46 -20.44 15.95
C GLY A 176 -18.78 -21.10 16.41
N THR A 177 -19.94 -20.57 15.99
CA THR A 177 -21.26 -21.05 16.48
C THR A 177 -21.88 -22.18 15.64
N HIS A 178 -21.27 -22.63 14.55
CA HIS A 178 -21.78 -23.73 13.71
C HIS A 178 -21.20 -25.13 14.05
N GLN A 179 -20.53 -25.30 15.19
CA GLN A 179 -20.08 -26.61 15.67
C GLN A 179 -20.92 -27.14 16.84
N GLY A 180 -22.25 -27.19 16.66
CA GLY A 180 -23.15 -27.73 17.71
C GLY A 180 -24.54 -28.03 17.21
N GLN A 181 -24.66 -28.92 16.22
CA GLN A 181 -25.88 -29.74 15.98
C GLN A 181 -25.49 -31.05 15.32
#